data_8c189d2dd90e5e8402d8e8b8dedcd680
#
_entry.id   8c189d2dd90e5e8402d8e8b8dedcd680
#
_cell.length_a   1.000
_cell.length_b   1.000
_cell.length_c   1.000
_cell.angle_alpha   90.00
_cell.angle_beta   90.00
_cell.angle_gamma   90.00
#
_symmetry.space_group_name_H-M   'P 1'
#
loop_
_entity.id
_entity.type
_entity.pdbx_description
1 polymer ?
#
loop_
_entity_poly.entity_id
_entity_poly.type
_entity_poly.pdbx_seq_one_letter_code
_entity_poly.pdbx_strand_id
1 'polypeptide(L)'
;MYTVTKRIEVSGAHFLNLPYDSKCRTLHGHNWIVTVTCQRENLNAEGMVIDFVKIKEIVRQLDHVNINDFLEGLNPTAENIARWLCEQIPYCVSVEVQESEGNIARYESQRDFFKH
;
A
#
# COMPACT_ATOMS: atom_id res chain seq x y z
N MET A 1 -19.58 12.73 3.65
CA MET A 1 -18.39 11.83 3.51
C MET A 1 -17.68 12.13 2.21
N TYR A 2 -16.38 12.37 2.30
CA TYR A 2 -15.53 12.61 1.15
C TYR A 2 -14.56 11.44 0.97
N THR A 3 -14.37 11.02 -0.26
CA THR A 3 -13.47 9.93 -0.62
C THR A 3 -12.50 10.41 -1.69
N VAL A 4 -11.21 10.15 -1.47
CA VAL A 4 -10.19 10.39 -2.49
C VAL A 4 -9.47 9.09 -2.80
N THR A 5 -9.07 8.95 -4.05
CA THR A 5 -8.36 7.77 -4.52
C THR A 5 -7.14 8.22 -5.30
N LYS A 6 -5.99 7.60 -5.02
CA LYS A 6 -4.76 7.84 -5.76
C LYS A 6 -4.16 6.53 -6.22
N ARG A 7 -3.81 6.46 -7.49
CA ARG A 7 -3.15 5.32 -8.11
C ARG A 7 -1.70 5.68 -8.41
N ILE A 8 -0.78 4.84 -7.93
CA ILE A 8 0.67 5.09 -8.06
C ILE A 8 1.34 3.79 -8.50
N GLU A 9 2.23 3.88 -9.47
CA GLU A 9 3.08 2.77 -9.87
C GLU A 9 4.45 2.92 -9.22
N VAL A 10 4.95 1.84 -8.62
CA VAL A 10 6.30 1.76 -8.05
C VAL A 10 7.00 0.50 -8.55
N SER A 11 8.30 0.61 -8.78
CA SER A 11 9.14 -0.52 -9.17
C SER A 11 9.91 -0.96 -7.93
N GLY A 12 9.62 -2.15 -7.41
CA GLY A 12 10.26 -2.63 -6.20
C GLY A 12 10.53 -4.12 -6.27
N ALA A 13 11.56 -4.55 -5.57
CA ALA A 13 11.96 -5.96 -5.49
C ALA A 13 11.53 -6.56 -4.17
N HIS A 14 11.28 -7.85 -4.18
CA HIS A 14 11.00 -8.61 -2.97
C HIS A 14 11.39 -10.08 -3.14
N PHE A 15 11.45 -10.79 -2.04
CA PHE A 15 11.50 -12.25 -2.02
C PHE A 15 10.59 -12.75 -0.90
N LEU A 16 10.10 -13.97 -1.05
CA LEU A 16 9.23 -14.60 -0.07
C LEU A 16 9.98 -15.73 0.63
N ASN A 17 9.88 -15.77 1.95
CA ASN A 17 10.40 -16.88 2.73
C ASN A 17 9.32 -17.95 2.81
N LEU A 18 9.44 -18.97 1.94
CA LEU A 18 8.43 -20.02 1.78
C LEU A 18 9.02 -21.39 2.19
N PRO A 19 8.21 -22.27 2.83
CA PRO A 19 8.66 -23.62 3.21
C PRO A 19 8.64 -24.63 2.04
N TYR A 20 8.38 -24.16 0.82
CA TYR A 20 8.35 -25.00 -0.39
C TYR A 20 9.14 -24.30 -1.50
N ASP A 21 9.55 -25.06 -2.51
CA ASP A 21 10.29 -24.54 -3.65
C ASP A 21 9.40 -23.62 -4.49
N SER A 22 9.90 -22.43 -4.77
CA SER A 22 9.20 -21.43 -5.58
C SER A 22 10.22 -20.41 -6.08
N LYS A 23 9.97 -19.87 -7.27
CA LYS A 23 10.74 -18.76 -7.82
C LYS A 23 10.65 -17.52 -6.92
N CYS A 24 9.56 -17.41 -6.16
CA CYS A 24 9.33 -16.28 -5.27
C CYS A 24 10.32 -16.21 -4.10
N ARG A 25 11.05 -17.29 -3.81
CA ARG A 25 12.11 -17.31 -2.79
C ARG A 25 13.34 -16.53 -3.22
N THR A 26 13.51 -16.30 -4.51
CA THR A 26 14.63 -15.53 -5.07
C THR A 26 14.19 -14.08 -5.23
N LEU A 27 15.08 -13.15 -4.89
CA LEU A 27 14.81 -11.71 -5.07
C LEU A 27 14.45 -11.42 -6.52
N HIS A 28 13.32 -10.77 -6.73
CA HIS A 28 12.81 -10.40 -8.05
C HIS A 28 12.01 -9.12 -7.96
N GLY A 29 11.79 -8.45 -9.08
CA GLY A 29 11.11 -7.17 -9.14
C GLY A 29 9.78 -7.22 -9.85
N HIS A 30 8.93 -6.28 -9.47
CA HIS A 30 7.65 -6.03 -10.13
C HIS A 30 7.43 -4.53 -10.29
N ASN A 31 6.57 -4.17 -11.22
CA ASN A 31 6.00 -2.83 -11.32
C ASN A 31 4.64 -2.87 -10.61
N TRP A 32 4.66 -2.54 -9.34
CA TRP A 32 3.48 -2.59 -8.48
C TRP A 32 2.55 -1.44 -8.78
N ILE A 33 1.27 -1.73 -8.93
CA ILE A 33 0.25 -0.68 -9.04
C ILE A 33 -0.50 -0.62 -7.73
N VAL A 34 -0.39 0.52 -7.05
CA VAL A 34 -0.97 0.74 -5.72
C VAL A 34 -2.11 1.74 -5.85
N THR A 35 -3.29 1.36 -5.40
CA THR A 35 -4.47 2.23 -5.37
C THR A 35 -4.87 2.47 -3.92
N VAL A 36 -4.75 3.71 -3.47
CA VAL A 36 -5.01 4.13 -2.10
C VAL A 36 -6.34 4.87 -2.05
N THR A 37 -7.21 4.49 -1.10
CA THR A 37 -8.48 5.17 -0.86
C THR A 37 -8.51 5.70 0.57
N CYS A 38 -8.74 7.01 0.70
CA CYS A 38 -8.86 7.70 1.99
C CYS A 38 -10.21 8.37 2.10
N GLN A 39 -10.75 8.44 3.31
CA GLN A 39 -12.07 9.02 3.56
C GLN A 39 -12.08 9.89 4.82
N ARG A 40 -12.84 10.98 4.76
CA ARG A 40 -13.18 11.81 5.92
C ARG A 40 -14.60 12.29 5.82
N GLU A 41 -15.24 12.44 6.97
CA GLU A 41 -16.57 13.05 7.01
C GLU A 41 -16.52 14.53 6.70
N ASN A 42 -15.54 15.25 7.29
CA ASN A 42 -15.32 16.68 7.06
C ASN A 42 -13.93 16.90 6.49
N LEU A 43 -13.80 17.89 5.61
CA LEU A 43 -12.49 18.27 5.05
C LEU A 43 -11.66 19.02 6.07
N ASN A 44 -10.34 19.02 5.89
CA ASN A 44 -9.43 19.83 6.70
C ASN A 44 -9.54 21.31 6.33
N ALA A 45 -8.74 22.16 6.97
CA ALA A 45 -8.78 23.62 6.76
C ALA A 45 -8.50 24.04 5.32
N GLU A 46 -7.72 23.23 4.57
CA GLU A 46 -7.38 23.49 3.17
C GLU A 46 -8.38 22.88 2.19
N GLY A 47 -9.42 22.23 2.68
CA GLY A 47 -10.45 21.62 1.82
C GLY A 47 -10.09 20.23 1.30
N MET A 48 -9.26 19.47 2.03
CA MET A 48 -8.78 18.16 1.59
C MET A 48 -9.14 17.07 2.60
N VAL A 49 -9.33 15.86 2.09
CA VAL A 49 -9.31 14.63 2.91
C VAL A 49 -7.88 14.40 3.38
N ILE A 50 -6.96 14.42 2.44
CA ILE A 50 -5.51 14.32 2.64
C ILE A 50 -4.85 14.85 1.36
N ASP A 51 -3.69 15.46 1.48
CA ASP A 51 -2.93 15.90 0.32
C ASP A 51 -2.45 14.68 -0.48
N PHE A 52 -2.71 14.67 -1.79
CA PHE A 52 -2.25 13.60 -2.69
C PHE A 52 -0.73 13.45 -2.68
N VAL A 53 0.01 14.55 -2.47
CA VAL A 53 1.48 14.51 -2.36
C VAL A 53 1.91 13.65 -1.17
N LYS A 54 1.18 13.74 -0.06
CA LYS A 54 1.47 12.95 1.14
C LYS A 54 1.30 11.45 0.87
N ILE A 55 0.25 11.07 0.17
CA ILE A 55 0.02 9.68 -0.23
C ILE A 55 1.18 9.21 -1.11
N LYS A 56 1.55 10.02 -2.10
CA LYS A 56 2.64 9.70 -3.03
C LYS A 56 3.96 9.49 -2.30
N GLU A 57 4.30 10.36 -1.36
CA GLU A 57 5.54 10.25 -0.58
C GLU A 57 5.62 8.93 0.18
N ILE A 58 4.51 8.52 0.81
CA ILE A 58 4.48 7.28 1.59
C ILE A 58 4.62 6.07 0.67
N VAL A 59 3.87 6.01 -0.42
CA VAL A 59 3.92 4.88 -1.35
C VAL A 59 5.28 4.79 -2.04
N ARG A 60 5.87 5.92 -2.40
CA ARG A 60 7.15 5.97 -3.10
C ARG A 60 8.36 5.55 -2.27
N GLN A 61 8.21 5.37 -0.96
CA GLN A 61 9.24 4.74 -0.14
C GLN A 61 9.60 3.35 -0.67
N LEU A 62 8.65 2.67 -1.31
CA LEU A 62 8.83 1.32 -1.84
C LEU A 62 9.38 1.31 -3.28
N ASP A 63 9.65 2.49 -3.86
CA ASP A 63 10.15 2.59 -5.23
C ASP A 63 11.66 2.41 -5.28
N HIS A 64 12.13 1.52 -6.17
CA HIS A 64 13.54 1.20 -6.39
C HIS A 64 14.26 0.70 -5.13
N VAL A 65 13.57 -0.11 -4.32
CA VAL A 65 14.11 -0.67 -3.08
C VAL A 65 13.82 -2.16 -3.00
N ASN A 66 14.47 -2.82 -2.04
CA ASN A 66 14.07 -4.15 -1.58
C ASN A 66 12.98 -3.98 -0.53
N ILE A 67 11.74 -4.33 -0.88
CA ILE A 67 10.58 -4.13 -0.01
C ILE A 67 10.70 -4.93 1.28
N ASN A 68 11.46 -6.04 1.28
CA ASN A 68 11.72 -6.81 2.50
C ASN A 68 12.36 -5.98 3.61
N ASP A 69 13.07 -4.91 3.26
CA ASP A 69 13.70 -4.03 4.26
C ASP A 69 12.69 -3.22 5.05
N PHE A 70 11.46 -3.08 4.55
CA PHE A 70 10.40 -2.29 5.19
C PHE A 70 9.43 -3.14 6.01
N LEU A 71 9.21 -4.39 5.63
CA LEU A 71 8.25 -5.30 6.28
C LEU A 71 9.00 -6.35 7.11
N GLU A 72 9.70 -5.91 8.13
CA GLU A 72 10.49 -6.80 8.98
C GLU A 72 9.62 -7.90 9.61
N GLY A 73 10.09 -9.14 9.49
CA GLY A 73 9.40 -10.30 10.05
C GLY A 73 8.18 -10.76 9.29
N LEU A 74 7.84 -10.11 8.18
CA LEU A 74 6.71 -10.49 7.34
C LEU A 74 7.15 -10.72 5.90
N ASN A 75 6.55 -11.67 5.22
CA ASN A 75 6.69 -11.78 3.78
C ASN A 75 6.04 -10.57 3.10
N PRO A 76 6.75 -9.84 2.25
CA PRO A 76 6.17 -8.70 1.53
C PRO A 76 5.35 -9.18 0.34
N THR A 77 4.28 -9.89 0.64
CA THR A 77 3.24 -10.26 -0.32
C THR A 77 2.42 -9.02 -0.68
N ALA A 78 1.64 -9.08 -1.75
CA ALA A 78 0.73 -8.01 -2.09
C ALA A 78 -0.22 -7.70 -0.93
N GLU A 79 -0.67 -8.73 -0.20
CA GLU A 79 -1.54 -8.59 0.97
C GLU A 79 -0.87 -7.81 2.10
N ASN A 80 0.34 -8.19 2.47
CA ASN A 80 1.07 -7.54 3.56
C ASN A 80 1.55 -6.13 3.18
N ILE A 81 1.91 -5.92 1.91
CA ILE A 81 2.25 -4.58 1.41
C ILE A 81 1.03 -3.67 1.50
N ALA A 82 -0.13 -4.15 1.08
CA ALA A 82 -1.38 -3.38 1.15
C ALA A 82 -1.69 -2.95 2.58
N ARG A 83 -1.58 -3.88 3.54
CA ARG A 83 -1.81 -3.59 4.94
C ARG A 83 -0.80 -2.58 5.49
N TRP A 84 0.48 -2.80 5.22
CA TRP A 84 1.55 -1.91 5.71
C TRP A 84 1.34 -0.48 5.22
N LEU A 85 1.03 -0.31 3.93
CA LEU A 85 0.74 1.01 3.36
C LEU A 85 -0.50 1.64 3.99
N CYS A 86 -1.58 0.88 4.13
CA CYS A 86 -2.81 1.40 4.73
C CYS A 86 -2.57 1.90 6.16
N GLU A 87 -1.74 1.21 6.92
CA GLU A 87 -1.41 1.59 8.30
C GLU A 87 -0.52 2.84 8.37
N GLN A 88 0.23 3.15 7.31
CA GLN A 88 1.10 4.32 7.23
C GLN A 88 0.37 5.59 6.78
N ILE A 89 -0.72 5.44 6.03
CA ILE A 89 -1.39 6.57 5.38
C ILE A 89 -2.54 7.08 6.25
N PRO A 90 -2.54 8.36 6.63
CA PRO A 90 -3.65 8.95 7.40
C PRO A 90 -4.99 8.85 6.64
N TYR A 91 -6.06 8.54 7.38
CA TYR A 91 -7.42 8.43 6.85
C TYR A 91 -7.61 7.33 5.79
N CYS A 92 -6.63 6.47 5.62
CA CYS A 92 -6.71 5.39 4.64
C CYS A 92 -7.72 4.33 5.09
N VAL A 93 -8.68 4.02 4.22
CA VAL A 93 -9.69 2.98 4.46
C VAL A 93 -9.40 1.71 3.69
N SER A 94 -8.67 1.80 2.58
CA SER A 94 -8.26 0.61 1.84
C SER A 94 -7.05 0.90 0.96
N VAL A 95 -6.29 -0.16 0.71
CA VAL A 95 -5.20 -0.16 -0.28
C VAL A 95 -5.33 -1.41 -1.13
N GLU A 96 -5.29 -1.22 -2.43
CA GLU A 96 -5.24 -2.31 -3.40
C GLU A 96 -3.84 -2.35 -4.01
N VAL A 97 -3.23 -3.53 -4.03
CA VAL A 97 -1.88 -3.72 -4.58
C VAL A 97 -1.94 -4.77 -5.69
N GLN A 98 -1.58 -4.37 -6.89
CA GLN A 98 -1.42 -5.28 -8.01
C GLN A 98 0.08 -5.59 -8.16
N GLU A 99 0.44 -6.84 -7.93
CA GLU A 99 1.82 -7.31 -8.08
C GLU A 99 2.20 -7.42 -9.55
N SER A 100 1.32 -8.04 -10.33
CA SER A 100 1.43 -8.22 -11.76
C SER A 100 0.03 -8.27 -12.33
N GLU A 101 -0.12 -8.20 -13.65
CA GLU A 101 -1.43 -8.18 -14.27
C GLU A 101 -2.32 -9.32 -13.78
N GLY A 102 -3.47 -8.97 -13.22
CA GLY A 102 -4.45 -9.91 -12.71
C GLY A 102 -4.19 -10.46 -11.31
N ASN A 103 -3.04 -10.14 -10.70
CA ASN A 103 -2.71 -10.60 -9.34
C ASN A 103 -2.83 -9.43 -8.37
N ILE A 104 -3.98 -9.32 -7.74
CA ILE A 104 -4.37 -8.15 -6.97
C ILE A 104 -4.78 -8.58 -5.56
N ALA A 105 -4.28 -7.84 -4.55
CA ALA A 105 -4.72 -7.98 -3.17
C ALA A 105 -5.28 -6.65 -2.68
N ARG A 106 -6.27 -6.71 -1.79
CA ARG A 106 -6.86 -5.53 -1.17
C ARG A 106 -6.92 -5.71 0.34
N TYR A 107 -6.49 -4.70 1.05
CA TYR A 107 -6.65 -4.61 2.50
C TYR A 107 -7.62 -3.48 2.84
N GLU A 108 -8.57 -3.75 3.72
CA GLU A 108 -9.50 -2.75 4.25
C GLU A 108 -9.18 -2.50 5.72
N SER A 109 -9.09 -1.22 6.08
CA SER A 109 -8.75 -0.82 7.44
C SER A 109 -9.83 -1.23 8.43
N GLN A 110 -9.39 -1.72 9.59
CA GLN A 110 -10.27 -1.97 10.73
C GLN A 110 -10.47 -0.73 11.60
N ARG A 111 -9.73 0.35 11.32
CA ARG A 111 -9.82 1.60 12.07
C ARG A 111 -11.10 2.33 11.73
N ASP A 112 -11.72 2.92 12.75
CA ASP A 112 -12.91 3.74 12.59
C ASP A 112 -12.50 5.22 12.61
N PHE A 113 -12.47 5.84 11.43
CA PHE A 113 -12.15 7.26 11.28
C PHE A 113 -13.36 8.17 11.44
N PHE A 114 -14.56 7.59 11.57
CA PHE A 114 -15.80 8.34 11.50
C PHE A 114 -16.35 8.73 12.87
N LYS A 115 -15.79 8.18 13.94
CA LYS A 115 -16.22 8.45 15.31
C LYS A 115 -15.40 9.53 16.00
N HIS A 116 -14.50 10.17 15.29
CA HIS A 116 -13.58 11.16 15.87
C HIS A 116 -13.75 12.53 15.27
#